data_d1e4eeaf2d4269e6d3b579959db6b3ca
#
_entry.id   d1e4eeaf2d4269e6d3b579959db6b3ca
#
_cell.length_a   1.000
_cell.length_b   1.000
_cell.length_c   1.000
_cell.angle_alpha   90.00
_cell.angle_beta   90.00
_cell.angle_gamma   90.00
#
_symmetry.space_group_name_H-M   'P 1'
#
loop_
_entity.id
_entity.type
_entity.pdbx_description
1 polymer ?
#
loop_
_entity_poly.entity_id
_entity_poly.type
_entity_poly.pdbx_seq_one_letter_code
_entity_poly.pdbx_strand_id
1 'polypeptide(L)'
;MISPFSETLKQDGVISHGLSSFGYDSRVAPEFKIFTNPGGVLIDPKNFDDSCLVTKVSEEAIVLPANSFALARTVEYFKIPDDVLVICLGKSSYARCGIVVNVTPLEPGWEGHVTLEFSNTTPTDALIYPNEGACQFLFFRGESA
;
A
#
# COMPACT_ATOMS: atom_id res chain seq x y z
N MET A 1 12.05 -13.31 -4.81
CA MET A 1 10.93 -13.04 -3.87
C MET A 1 10.35 -11.65 -4.08
N ILE A 2 11.16 -10.63 -4.25
CA ILE A 2 10.73 -9.24 -4.48
C ILE A 2 11.40 -8.73 -5.74
N SER A 3 10.63 -8.18 -6.69
CA SER A 3 11.17 -7.63 -7.93
C SER A 3 10.44 -6.34 -8.34
N PRO A 4 11.14 -5.24 -8.62
CA PRO A 4 12.59 -5.04 -8.48
C PRO A 4 13.03 -5.00 -7.02
N PHE A 5 14.24 -5.45 -6.72
CA PHE A 5 14.77 -5.52 -5.36
C PHE A 5 15.87 -4.48 -5.17
N SER A 6 15.77 -3.69 -4.10
CA SER A 6 16.81 -2.75 -3.69
C SER A 6 17.51 -3.29 -2.45
N GLU A 7 18.78 -3.64 -2.57
CA GLU A 7 19.59 -4.18 -1.46
C GLU A 7 19.87 -3.14 -0.37
N THR A 8 19.70 -1.88 -0.68
CA THR A 8 19.96 -0.78 0.25
C THR A 8 18.70 0.09 0.38
N LEU A 9 18.56 0.69 1.55
CA LEU A 9 17.47 1.62 1.79
C LEU A 9 17.73 2.94 1.05
N LYS A 10 16.87 3.28 0.11
CA LYS A 10 16.90 4.55 -0.63
C LYS A 10 16.09 5.59 0.14
N GLN A 11 16.71 6.71 0.50
CA GLN A 11 16.05 7.71 1.34
C GLN A 11 16.41 9.17 0.99
N ASP A 12 17.22 9.40 -0.04
CA ASP A 12 17.61 10.76 -0.43
C ASP A 12 16.48 11.47 -1.17
N GLY A 13 15.86 12.45 -0.53
CA GLY A 13 14.78 13.26 -1.11
C GLY A 13 13.47 12.53 -1.34
N VAL A 14 13.33 11.31 -0.82
CA VAL A 14 12.13 10.47 -0.99
C VAL A 14 11.76 9.81 0.33
N ILE A 15 10.51 9.37 0.44
CA ILE A 15 10.11 8.48 1.52
C ILE A 15 10.80 7.14 1.27
N SER A 16 11.52 6.65 2.28
CA SER A 16 12.47 5.55 2.12
C SER A 16 11.83 4.26 1.60
N HIS A 17 12.57 3.57 0.72
CA HIS A 17 12.20 2.24 0.22
C HIS A 17 13.42 1.36 0.03
N GLY A 18 13.21 0.05 0.04
CA GLY A 18 14.27 -0.94 -0.11
C GLY A 18 14.45 -1.79 1.14
N LEU A 19 15.56 -2.52 1.19
CA LEU A 19 15.85 -3.43 2.29
C LEU A 19 16.19 -2.66 3.56
N SER A 20 15.47 -2.94 4.64
CA SER A 20 15.74 -2.41 5.98
C SER A 20 16.30 -3.50 6.89
N SER A 21 16.50 -3.18 8.19
CA SER A 21 17.11 -4.12 9.14
C SER A 21 16.33 -5.42 9.33
N PHE A 22 15.00 -5.32 9.35
CA PHE A 22 14.13 -6.48 9.62
C PHE A 22 13.06 -6.70 8.56
N GLY A 23 13.00 -5.87 7.55
CA GLY A 23 11.94 -5.95 6.55
C GLY A 23 12.31 -5.30 5.23
N TYR A 24 11.29 -5.07 4.42
CA TYR A 24 11.43 -4.42 3.13
C TYR A 24 10.40 -3.31 3.01
N ASP A 25 10.86 -2.10 2.73
CA ASP A 25 10.00 -0.95 2.52
C ASP A 25 9.63 -0.85 1.05
N SER A 26 8.36 -1.07 0.76
CA SER A 26 7.85 -1.13 -0.60
C SER A 26 7.28 0.20 -1.05
N ARG A 27 7.29 0.42 -2.36
CA ARG A 27 6.81 1.64 -2.99
C ARG A 27 5.39 1.47 -3.49
N VAL A 28 4.65 2.58 -3.56
CA VAL A 28 3.34 2.60 -4.19
C VAL A 28 3.46 2.99 -5.67
N ALA A 29 2.76 2.28 -6.54
CA ALA A 29 2.72 2.56 -7.97
C ALA A 29 1.87 3.82 -8.26
N PRO A 30 2.05 4.45 -9.44
CA PRO A 30 1.40 5.74 -9.74
C PRO A 30 -0.07 5.66 -10.15
N GLU A 31 -0.73 4.53 -9.98
CA GLU A 31 -2.15 4.38 -10.27
C GLU A 31 -2.96 4.19 -8.99
N PHE A 32 -3.98 5.04 -8.80
CA PHE A 32 -4.84 5.03 -7.62
C PHE A 32 -6.29 4.98 -8.02
N LYS A 33 -7.08 4.20 -7.29
CA LYS A 33 -8.54 4.20 -7.38
C LYS A 33 -9.05 4.89 -6.11
N ILE A 34 -9.51 6.12 -6.27
CA ILE A 34 -9.90 6.97 -5.14
C ILE A 34 -11.40 6.85 -4.93
N PHE A 35 -11.80 6.56 -3.69
CA PHE A 35 -13.20 6.52 -3.33
C PHE A 35 -13.80 7.91 -3.40
N THR A 36 -14.90 8.02 -4.16
CA THR A 36 -15.73 9.20 -4.21
C THR A 36 -17.14 8.81 -3.78
N ASN A 37 -17.79 9.66 -2.99
CA ASN A 37 -19.16 9.39 -2.57
C ASN A 37 -20.14 10.12 -3.50
N PRO A 38 -20.66 9.46 -4.56
CA PRO A 38 -21.55 10.11 -5.51
C PRO A 38 -23.00 10.26 -5.00
N GLY A 39 -23.15 10.38 -3.68
CA GLY A 39 -24.47 10.65 -3.09
C GLY A 39 -25.24 9.41 -2.67
N GLY A 40 -24.98 8.94 -1.45
CA GLY A 40 -25.81 7.92 -0.82
C GLY A 40 -25.55 6.48 -1.22
N VAL A 41 -24.31 6.17 -1.64
CA VAL A 41 -23.93 4.80 -1.94
C VAL A 41 -23.78 4.02 -0.63
N LEU A 42 -24.40 2.83 -0.58
CA LEU A 42 -24.22 1.89 0.50
C LEU A 42 -23.04 0.97 0.16
N ILE A 43 -22.07 0.91 1.05
CA ILE A 43 -20.93 0.01 0.87
C ILE A 43 -21.30 -1.40 1.31
N ASP A 44 -21.31 -2.34 0.37
CA ASP A 44 -21.60 -3.74 0.62
C ASP A 44 -20.38 -4.58 0.20
N PRO A 45 -19.67 -5.24 1.15
CA PRO A 45 -18.51 -6.04 0.81
C PRO A 45 -18.84 -7.27 -0.06
N LYS A 46 -20.09 -7.69 -0.10
CA LYS A 46 -20.54 -8.80 -0.97
C LYS A 46 -20.89 -8.33 -2.38
N ASN A 47 -21.14 -7.06 -2.54
CA ASN A 47 -21.58 -6.48 -3.82
C ASN A 47 -21.08 -5.04 -3.89
N PHE A 48 -19.76 -4.88 -3.99
CA PHE A 48 -19.14 -3.55 -4.01
C PHE A 48 -19.38 -2.85 -5.34
N ASP A 49 -19.84 -1.61 -5.26
CA ASP A 49 -20.12 -0.78 -6.45
C ASP A 49 -18.84 -0.02 -6.86
N ASP A 50 -18.18 -0.51 -7.92
CA ASP A 50 -16.93 0.08 -8.43
C ASP A 50 -17.13 1.50 -8.98
N SER A 51 -18.37 1.94 -9.23
CA SER A 51 -18.62 3.31 -9.69
C SER A 51 -18.23 4.35 -8.64
N CYS A 52 -18.04 3.93 -7.38
CA CYS A 52 -17.55 4.79 -6.30
C CYS A 52 -16.05 5.06 -6.40
N LEU A 53 -15.32 4.36 -7.25
CA LEU A 53 -13.87 4.49 -7.40
C LEU A 53 -13.54 5.23 -8.68
N VAL A 54 -12.74 6.30 -8.54
CA VAL A 54 -12.24 7.06 -9.69
C VAL A 54 -10.75 6.77 -9.84
N THR A 55 -10.36 6.32 -11.03
CA THR A 55 -8.94 6.01 -11.32
C THR A 55 -8.18 7.31 -11.61
N LYS A 56 -7.04 7.48 -10.94
CA LYS A 56 -6.12 8.57 -11.20
C LYS A 56 -4.71 8.03 -11.35
N VAL A 57 -4.05 8.41 -12.44
CA VAL A 57 -2.66 8.05 -12.72
C VAL A 57 -1.82 9.32 -12.69
N SER A 58 -0.75 9.33 -11.89
CA SER A 58 0.13 10.48 -11.78
C SER A 58 1.49 10.06 -11.25
N GLU A 59 2.56 10.59 -11.86
CA GLU A 59 3.91 10.43 -11.33
C GLU A 59 4.20 11.45 -10.21
N GLU A 60 3.34 12.44 -10.05
CA GLU A 60 3.43 13.43 -8.99
C GLU A 60 2.54 13.04 -7.81
N ALA A 61 2.64 13.79 -6.71
CA ALA A 61 1.82 13.55 -5.52
C ALA A 61 0.33 13.51 -5.86
N ILE A 62 -0.37 12.58 -5.23
CA ILE A 62 -1.81 12.40 -5.41
C ILE A 62 -2.52 12.90 -4.16
N VAL A 63 -3.63 13.62 -4.35
CA VAL A 63 -4.46 14.08 -3.25
C VAL A 63 -5.43 12.98 -2.85
N LEU A 64 -5.32 12.55 -1.59
CA LEU A 64 -6.30 11.66 -0.96
C LEU A 64 -7.26 12.54 -0.17
N PRO A 65 -8.54 12.64 -0.58
CA PRO A 65 -9.48 13.53 0.08
C PRO A 65 -9.69 13.21 1.55
N ALA A 66 -10.08 14.24 2.32
CA ALA A 66 -10.42 14.09 3.73
C ALA A 66 -11.43 12.96 3.94
N ASN A 67 -11.22 12.15 4.96
CA ASN A 67 -12.12 11.06 5.37
C ASN A 67 -12.44 10.05 4.25
N SER A 68 -11.56 9.94 3.25
CA SER A 68 -11.73 9.04 2.13
C SER A 68 -10.64 7.96 2.13
N PHE A 69 -10.72 7.04 1.18
CA PHE A 69 -9.71 6.02 1.00
C PHE A 69 -9.40 5.82 -0.48
N ALA A 70 -8.26 5.17 -0.74
CA ALA A 70 -7.86 4.84 -2.09
C ALA A 70 -7.26 3.44 -2.11
N LEU A 71 -7.43 2.76 -3.24
CA LEU A 71 -6.77 1.50 -3.53
C LEU A 71 -5.62 1.77 -4.50
N ALA A 72 -4.48 1.18 -4.20
CA ALA A 72 -3.30 1.26 -5.06
C ALA A 72 -2.59 -0.09 -5.02
N ARG A 73 -1.46 -0.21 -5.70
CA ARG A 73 -0.65 -1.42 -5.67
C ARG A 73 0.80 -1.08 -5.47
N THR A 74 1.57 -2.06 -5.03
CA THR A 74 3.02 -1.91 -4.93
C THR A 74 3.66 -1.83 -6.31
N VAL A 75 4.76 -1.06 -6.39
CA VAL A 75 5.66 -1.13 -7.56
C VAL A 75 6.27 -2.52 -7.65
N GLU A 76 6.67 -3.06 -6.51
CA GLU A 76 7.30 -4.38 -6.42
C GLU A 76 6.30 -5.50 -6.68
N TYR A 77 6.78 -6.53 -7.38
CA TYR A 77 6.09 -7.80 -7.55
C TYR A 77 6.64 -8.78 -6.51
N PHE A 78 5.77 -9.48 -5.82
CA PHE A 78 6.12 -10.41 -4.74
C PHE A 78 5.86 -11.83 -5.15
N LYS A 79 6.79 -12.71 -4.84
CA LYS A 79 6.62 -14.16 -4.94
C LYS A 79 7.03 -14.76 -3.61
N ILE A 80 6.04 -15.13 -2.81
CA ILE A 80 6.25 -15.56 -1.43
C ILE A 80 6.53 -17.06 -1.39
N PRO A 81 7.66 -17.48 -0.81
CA PRO A 81 7.95 -18.90 -0.62
C PRO A 81 6.89 -19.62 0.22
N ASP A 82 6.83 -20.96 0.06
CA ASP A 82 5.83 -21.79 0.74
C ASP A 82 6.01 -21.86 2.25
N ASP A 83 7.17 -21.45 2.78
CA ASP A 83 7.49 -21.47 4.20
C ASP A 83 7.53 -20.07 4.83
N VAL A 84 7.03 -19.04 4.10
CA VAL A 84 7.10 -17.65 4.56
C VAL A 84 5.71 -17.04 4.63
N LEU A 85 5.43 -16.39 5.76
CA LEU A 85 4.27 -15.52 5.95
C LEU A 85 4.76 -14.07 5.94
N VAL A 86 4.04 -13.19 5.27
CA VAL A 86 4.40 -11.77 5.21
C VAL A 86 3.29 -10.91 5.78
N ILE A 87 3.66 -10.00 6.67
CA ILE A 87 2.75 -9.02 7.26
C ILE A 87 3.19 -7.64 6.81
N CYS A 88 2.23 -6.83 6.35
CA CYS A 88 2.47 -5.46 5.94
C CYS A 88 2.04 -4.49 7.04
N LEU A 89 2.91 -3.54 7.34
CA LEU A 89 2.63 -2.42 8.22
C LEU A 89 2.81 -1.11 7.44
N GLY A 90 2.26 -0.02 7.98
CA GLY A 90 2.44 1.30 7.39
C GLY A 90 3.84 1.86 7.63
N LYS A 91 4.07 3.05 7.12
CA LYS A 91 5.30 3.81 7.37
C LYS A 91 5.00 4.98 8.29
N SER A 92 5.96 5.29 9.18
CA SER A 92 5.80 6.39 10.14
C SER A 92 5.56 7.74 9.46
N SER A 93 6.10 7.94 8.26
CA SER A 93 5.88 9.18 7.49
C SER A 93 4.40 9.44 7.20
N TYR A 94 3.63 8.40 6.92
CA TYR A 94 2.19 8.50 6.71
C TYR A 94 1.41 8.34 8.02
N ALA A 95 1.84 7.43 8.87
CA ALA A 95 1.14 7.13 10.12
C ALA A 95 0.98 8.37 11.01
N ARG A 96 2.03 9.17 11.14
CA ARG A 96 1.99 10.41 11.94
C ARG A 96 1.07 11.49 11.35
N CYS A 97 0.72 11.36 10.08
CA CYS A 97 -0.20 12.25 9.39
C CYS A 97 -1.65 11.74 9.41
N GLY A 98 -1.91 10.65 10.10
CA GLY A 98 -3.24 10.05 10.15
C GLY A 98 -3.60 9.25 8.91
N ILE A 99 -2.61 8.89 8.09
CA ILE A 99 -2.81 8.06 6.91
C ILE A 99 -2.46 6.62 7.26
N VAL A 100 -3.46 5.76 7.16
CA VAL A 100 -3.32 4.33 7.46
C VAL A 100 -3.17 3.55 6.16
N VAL A 101 -2.19 2.65 6.12
CA VAL A 101 -2.05 1.68 5.03
C VAL A 101 -2.49 0.33 5.57
N ASN A 102 -3.55 -0.22 5.01
CA ASN A 102 -4.10 -1.50 5.40
C ASN A 102 -3.82 -2.54 4.31
N VAL A 103 -3.32 -3.70 4.71
CA VAL A 103 -3.05 -4.83 3.81
C VAL A 103 -3.31 -6.11 4.59
N THR A 104 -4.03 -7.04 3.99
CA THR A 104 -4.19 -8.38 4.60
C THR A 104 -2.90 -9.17 4.46
N PRO A 105 -2.63 -10.17 5.31
CA PRO A 105 -1.39 -10.95 5.25
C PRO A 105 -1.16 -11.58 3.89
N LEU A 106 0.10 -11.65 3.46
CA LEU A 106 0.50 -12.39 2.27
C LEU A 106 0.79 -13.83 2.68
N GLU A 107 -0.06 -14.73 2.28
CA GLU A 107 0.04 -16.14 2.64
C GLU A 107 1.23 -16.82 1.94
N PRO A 108 1.78 -17.90 2.52
CA PRO A 108 2.80 -18.71 1.86
C PRO A 108 2.36 -19.13 0.46
N GLY A 109 3.23 -18.99 -0.52
CA GLY A 109 2.95 -19.34 -1.91
C GLY A 109 2.22 -18.29 -2.72
N TRP A 110 1.77 -17.19 -2.10
CA TRP A 110 1.11 -16.11 -2.82
C TRP A 110 2.09 -15.35 -3.72
N GLU A 111 1.60 -14.92 -4.88
CA GLU A 111 2.41 -14.06 -5.74
C GLU A 111 1.55 -13.01 -6.43
N GLY A 112 2.14 -11.83 -6.66
CA GLY A 112 1.47 -10.72 -7.32
C GLY A 112 2.01 -9.36 -6.86
N HIS A 113 1.38 -8.30 -7.37
CA HIS A 113 1.51 -6.96 -6.79
C HIS A 113 0.54 -6.85 -5.62
N VAL A 114 0.99 -6.30 -4.52
CA VAL A 114 0.16 -6.18 -3.31
C VAL A 114 -0.79 -4.99 -3.46
N THR A 115 -2.07 -5.21 -3.18
CA THR A 115 -3.03 -4.11 -3.09
C THR A 115 -2.84 -3.37 -1.78
N LEU A 116 -2.63 -2.07 -1.88
CA LEU A 116 -2.48 -1.17 -0.74
C LEU A 116 -3.74 -0.36 -0.56
N GLU A 117 -4.29 -0.36 0.64
CA GLU A 117 -5.51 0.36 0.97
C GLU A 117 -5.15 1.55 1.86
N PHE A 118 -5.11 2.75 1.27
CA PHE A 118 -4.80 3.98 1.99
C PHE A 118 -6.08 4.60 2.53
N SER A 119 -6.12 4.88 3.83
CA SER A 119 -7.24 5.58 4.47
C SER A 119 -6.77 6.90 5.05
N ASN A 120 -7.47 7.97 4.69
CA ASN A 120 -7.23 9.28 5.28
C ASN A 120 -8.22 9.48 6.43
N THR A 121 -7.73 9.36 7.66
CA THR A 121 -8.57 9.48 8.86
C THR A 121 -8.74 10.93 9.31
N THR A 122 -8.19 11.89 8.57
CA THR A 122 -8.19 13.30 8.97
C THR A 122 -9.28 14.10 8.25
N PRO A 123 -9.68 15.25 8.78
CA PRO A 123 -10.65 16.14 8.12
C PRO A 123 -10.01 17.01 7.02
N THR A 124 -8.77 16.78 6.65
CA THR A 124 -8.07 17.53 5.59
C THR A 124 -7.58 16.62 4.49
N ASP A 125 -7.40 17.19 3.29
CA ASP A 125 -6.78 16.46 2.20
C ASP A 125 -5.32 16.14 2.53
N ALA A 126 -4.83 14.99 2.04
CA ALA A 126 -3.47 14.53 2.27
C ALA A 126 -2.78 14.19 0.95
N LEU A 127 -1.45 14.22 0.94
CA LEU A 127 -0.67 13.84 -0.22
C LEU A 127 -0.10 12.44 -0.06
N ILE A 128 -0.18 11.65 -1.12
CA ILE A 128 0.49 10.36 -1.27
C ILE A 128 1.50 10.50 -2.40
N TYR A 129 2.72 10.02 -2.19
CA TYR A 129 3.81 10.15 -3.16
C TYR A 129 4.03 8.84 -3.93
N PRO A 130 3.65 8.80 -5.23
CA PRO A 130 3.90 7.65 -6.08
C PRO A 130 5.40 7.39 -6.24
N ASN A 131 5.77 6.12 -6.43
CA ASN A 131 7.14 5.65 -6.62
C ASN A 131 8.07 5.87 -5.42
N GLU A 132 7.51 6.21 -4.27
CA GLU A 132 8.24 6.34 -3.01
C GLU A 132 7.73 5.32 -2.00
N GLY A 133 8.47 5.12 -0.91
CA GLY A 133 8.09 4.17 0.12
C GLY A 133 6.73 4.45 0.72
N ALA A 134 5.92 3.41 0.89
CA ALA A 134 4.55 3.54 1.37
C ALA A 134 4.24 2.63 2.56
N CYS A 135 4.92 1.50 2.66
CA CYS A 135 4.64 0.49 3.68
C CYS A 135 5.87 -0.37 3.93
N GLN A 136 5.84 -1.11 5.03
CA GLN A 136 6.92 -2.02 5.39
C GLN A 136 6.39 -3.44 5.49
N PHE A 137 7.08 -4.37 4.81
CA PHE A 137 6.79 -5.79 4.88
C PHE A 137 7.73 -6.48 5.84
N LEU A 138 7.17 -7.28 6.74
CA LEU A 138 7.89 -8.12 7.69
C LEU A 138 7.72 -9.57 7.31
N PHE A 139 8.80 -10.35 7.35
CA PHE A 139 8.84 -11.72 6.87
C PHE A 139 9.04 -12.69 8.03
N PHE A 140 8.21 -13.72 8.07
CA PHE A 140 8.25 -14.74 9.13
C PHE A 140 8.35 -16.11 8.47
N ARG A 141 9.38 -16.89 8.84
CA ARG A 141 9.51 -18.25 8.37
C ARG A 141 8.85 -19.20 9.36
N GLY A 142 8.14 -20.19 8.84
CA GLY A 142 7.45 -21.16 9.67
C GLY A 142 7.37 -22.52 8.97
N GLU A 143 6.69 -23.45 9.63
CA GLU A 143 6.38 -24.74 9.07
C GLU A 143 4.86 -24.85 8.96
N SER A 144 4.39 -25.33 7.79
CA SER A 144 2.96 -25.59 7.63
C SER A 144 2.59 -26.88 8.35
N ALA A 145 1.40 -26.88 8.90
CA ALA A 145 0.86 -28.07 9.56
C ALA A 145 0.55 -29.19 8.54
#